data_311cd552529a846c2ead3a2ca9e858c1
#
_entry.id   311cd552529a846c2ead3a2ca9e858c1
#
_cell.length_a   1.000
_cell.length_b   1.000
_cell.length_c   1.000
_cell.angle_alpha   90.00
_cell.angle_beta   90.00
_cell.angle_gamma   90.00
#
_symmetry.space_group_name_H-M   'P 1'
#
loop_
_entity.id
_entity.type
_entity.pdbx_description
1 polymer ?
#
loop_
_entity_poly.entity_id
_entity_poly.type
_entity_poly.pdbx_seq_one_letter_code
_entity_poly.pdbx_strand_id
1 'polypeptide(L)'
;MKRLIALALSTAMVLSFASCSSEPAETTEAEQTAAVETEASQSDEQIPNPWTETDDILDAIEGSGISDISYPSDGSEDTDQGMISWYAIRYTDGMIELQGYIGAGLITIRKGLDSLGEDISGDYNTYDTTYSRGIATCRSYAPDAARVVTWQANGFSYSIVVQPQGDDDYSYGLTDDTVNYFVEMFE
;
A
#
# COMPACT_ATOMS: atom_id res chain seq x y z
N MET A 1 30.25 26.43 -33.59
CA MET A 1 29.30 27.32 -34.27
C MET A 1 28.14 27.57 -33.30
N LYS A 2 27.96 28.81 -32.96
CA LYS A 2 26.99 29.37 -31.99
C LYS A 2 25.58 29.34 -32.60
N ARG A 3 24.56 28.97 -31.84
CA ARG A 3 23.21 29.58 -31.96
C ARG A 3 22.47 29.45 -30.63
N LEU A 4 22.44 30.55 -29.89
CA LEU A 4 21.48 30.92 -28.86
C LEU A 4 20.13 31.21 -29.51
N ILE A 5 19.04 30.70 -28.96
CA ILE A 5 17.70 31.33 -29.09
C ILE A 5 17.04 31.28 -27.71
N ALA A 6 16.96 32.46 -27.11
CA ALA A 6 16.12 32.76 -25.97
C ALA A 6 14.72 33.15 -26.49
N LEU A 7 13.64 32.64 -25.91
CA LEU A 7 12.32 33.25 -26.03
C LEU A 7 11.60 33.16 -24.69
N ALA A 8 11.51 34.32 -24.05
CA ALA A 8 10.66 34.57 -22.90
C ALA A 8 9.22 34.87 -23.39
N LEU A 9 8.22 34.25 -22.75
CA LEU A 9 6.85 34.73 -22.85
C LEU A 9 6.18 34.66 -21.48
N SER A 10 6.09 35.83 -20.85
CA SER A 10 5.31 36.11 -19.65
C SER A 10 3.83 36.31 -20.03
N THR A 11 2.92 35.59 -19.38
CA THR A 11 1.49 35.90 -19.46
C THR A 11 0.94 36.05 -18.05
N ALA A 12 0.64 37.31 -17.70
CA ALA A 12 -0.05 37.69 -16.48
C ALA A 12 -1.55 37.39 -16.62
N MET A 13 -2.14 36.69 -15.64
CA MET A 13 -3.58 36.51 -15.53
C MET A 13 -4.12 37.32 -14.37
N VAL A 14 -4.95 38.29 -14.74
CA VAL A 14 -5.63 39.25 -13.87
C VAL A 14 -6.86 38.57 -13.24
N LEU A 15 -6.94 38.57 -11.90
CA LEU A 15 -8.11 38.15 -11.15
C LEU A 15 -9.07 39.33 -11.01
N SER A 16 -10.27 39.19 -11.58
CA SER A 16 -11.36 40.14 -11.42
C SER A 16 -12.28 39.66 -10.29
N PHE A 17 -12.32 40.42 -9.19
CA PHE A 17 -13.35 40.31 -8.15
C PHE A 17 -14.54 41.16 -8.53
N ALA A 18 -15.71 40.54 -8.73
CA ALA A 18 -16.97 41.22 -8.85
C ALA A 18 -17.66 41.25 -7.48
N SER A 19 -17.71 42.43 -6.89
CA SER A 19 -18.51 42.79 -5.74
C SER A 19 -19.92 43.17 -6.22
N CYS A 20 -20.96 42.54 -5.69
CA CYS A 20 -22.32 43.03 -5.76
C CYS A 20 -22.85 43.32 -4.38
N SER A 21 -22.96 44.60 -4.06
CA SER A 21 -23.74 45.14 -2.96
C SER A 21 -25.13 45.54 -3.48
N SER A 22 -26.19 45.17 -2.79
CA SER A 22 -27.46 45.93 -2.76
C SER A 22 -28.25 45.55 -1.51
N GLU A 23 -28.47 46.55 -0.67
CA GLU A 23 -29.45 46.69 0.41
C GLU A 23 -30.74 47.35 -0.14
N PRO A 24 -31.80 47.60 0.67
CA PRO A 24 -32.60 46.70 1.52
C PRO A 24 -34.10 46.78 1.18
N ALA A 25 -34.95 45.93 1.70
CA ALA A 25 -36.34 46.27 2.09
C ALA A 25 -37.04 45.16 2.91
N GLU A 26 -37.50 45.57 4.08
CA GLU A 26 -38.76 45.31 4.80
C GLU A 26 -39.09 43.92 5.35
N THR A 27 -39.07 43.93 6.65
CA THR A 27 -39.91 43.40 7.75
C THR A 27 -41.13 42.57 7.34
N THR A 28 -41.15 41.30 7.78
CA THR A 28 -42.37 40.64 8.27
C THR A 28 -41.97 39.62 9.36
N GLU A 29 -42.51 39.82 10.56
CA GLU A 29 -42.52 38.88 11.67
C GLU A 29 -43.24 37.61 11.26
N ALA A 30 -42.65 36.44 11.48
CA ALA A 30 -43.38 35.21 11.76
C ALA A 30 -42.45 34.13 12.37
N GLU A 31 -42.80 33.73 13.56
CA GLU A 31 -42.61 32.44 14.22
C GLU A 31 -41.21 31.84 14.33
N GLN A 32 -40.72 31.99 15.51
CA GLN A 32 -39.61 31.28 16.13
C GLN A 32 -39.97 29.81 16.30
N THR A 33 -39.62 28.98 15.29
CA THR A 33 -39.58 27.51 15.46
C THR A 33 -38.19 27.19 15.96
N ALA A 34 -38.10 26.77 17.22
CA ALA A 34 -36.87 26.25 17.82
C ALA A 34 -36.37 25.05 17.00
N ALA A 35 -35.31 25.27 16.21
CA ALA A 35 -34.51 24.18 15.66
C ALA A 35 -33.78 23.55 16.84
N VAL A 36 -34.22 22.36 17.21
CA VAL A 36 -33.43 21.45 18.04
C VAL A 36 -32.18 21.11 17.24
N GLU A 37 -31.05 21.74 17.55
CA GLU A 37 -29.76 21.28 17.16
C GLU A 37 -29.56 19.89 17.80
N THR A 38 -29.82 18.84 17.04
CA THR A 38 -29.34 17.53 17.36
C THR A 38 -27.85 17.57 17.13
N GLU A 39 -27.09 17.86 18.19
CA GLU A 39 -25.67 17.54 18.21
C GLU A 39 -25.54 16.05 17.90
N ALA A 40 -25.20 15.73 16.65
CA ALA A 40 -24.70 14.41 16.29
C ALA A 40 -23.37 14.26 17.03
N SER A 41 -23.43 13.63 18.19
CA SER A 41 -22.25 13.09 18.86
C SER A 41 -21.60 12.13 17.88
N GLN A 42 -20.63 12.62 17.11
CA GLN A 42 -19.68 11.77 16.44
C GLN A 42 -18.92 11.05 17.57
N SER A 43 -19.34 9.83 17.87
CA SER A 43 -18.50 8.92 18.60
C SER A 43 -17.27 8.71 17.70
N ASP A 44 -16.11 9.22 18.11
CA ASP A 44 -14.80 8.81 17.60
C ASP A 44 -14.57 7.35 18.00
N GLU A 45 -15.38 6.45 17.46
CA GLU A 45 -15.16 5.02 17.56
C GLU A 45 -14.03 4.71 16.60
N GLN A 46 -12.79 4.83 17.11
CA GLN A 46 -11.60 4.45 16.39
C GLN A 46 -11.73 2.95 16.03
N ILE A 47 -11.77 2.66 14.72
CA ILE A 47 -11.78 1.27 14.24
C ILE A 47 -10.51 0.61 14.78
N PRO A 48 -10.62 -0.45 15.59
CA PRO A 48 -9.46 -1.14 16.14
C PRO A 48 -8.52 -1.57 15.01
N ASN A 49 -7.22 -1.40 15.19
CA ASN A 49 -6.23 -1.98 14.29
C ASN A 49 -6.39 -3.51 14.33
N PRO A 50 -6.70 -4.19 13.24
CA PRO A 50 -6.92 -5.64 13.25
C PRO A 50 -5.61 -6.44 13.43
N TRP A 51 -4.45 -5.78 13.28
CA TRP A 51 -3.15 -6.42 13.34
C TRP A 51 -2.61 -6.50 14.76
N THR A 52 -2.13 -7.67 15.15
CA THR A 52 -1.32 -7.91 16.34
C THR A 52 0.14 -7.99 15.93
N GLU A 53 1.03 -7.29 16.62
CA GLU A 53 2.48 -7.34 16.41
C GLU A 53 3.12 -8.32 17.41
N THR A 54 4.13 -9.06 16.96
CA THR A 54 4.93 -9.97 17.77
C THR A 54 6.37 -10.01 17.28
N ASP A 55 7.29 -10.41 18.15
CA ASP A 55 8.69 -10.68 17.82
C ASP A 55 8.94 -12.18 17.55
N ASP A 56 7.94 -13.04 17.77
CA ASP A 56 8.04 -14.48 17.61
C ASP A 56 7.11 -14.99 16.50
N ILE A 57 7.69 -15.65 15.51
CA ILE A 57 6.93 -16.24 14.39
C ILE A 57 5.97 -17.35 14.87
N LEU A 58 6.31 -18.06 15.95
CA LEU A 58 5.44 -19.10 16.49
C LEU A 58 4.18 -18.51 17.11
N ASP A 59 4.27 -17.36 17.75
CA ASP A 59 3.11 -16.63 18.27
C ASP A 59 2.20 -16.18 17.10
N ALA A 60 2.81 -15.73 16.00
CA ALA A 60 2.04 -15.35 14.82
C ALA A 60 1.34 -16.55 14.17
N ILE A 61 1.99 -17.71 14.10
CA ILE A 61 1.41 -18.96 13.61
C ILE A 61 0.23 -19.39 14.48
N GLU A 62 0.41 -19.42 15.81
CA GLU A 62 -0.67 -19.79 16.74
C GLU A 62 -1.83 -18.80 16.68
N GLY A 63 -1.51 -17.49 16.70
CA GLY A 63 -2.52 -16.44 16.74
C GLY A 63 -3.30 -16.25 15.43
N SER A 64 -2.71 -16.54 14.27
CA SER A 64 -3.36 -16.46 12.96
C SER A 64 -4.09 -17.73 12.54
N GLY A 65 -3.74 -18.88 13.11
CA GLY A 65 -4.19 -20.19 12.64
C GLY A 65 -3.55 -20.65 11.32
N ILE A 66 -2.53 -19.95 10.82
CA ILE A 66 -1.71 -20.37 9.67
C ILE A 66 -0.74 -21.44 10.15
N SER A 67 -0.80 -22.65 9.57
CA SER A 67 -0.07 -23.81 10.06
C SER A 67 1.43 -23.78 9.78
N ASP A 68 1.86 -22.96 8.83
CA ASP A 68 3.23 -22.96 8.31
C ASP A 68 3.56 -21.64 7.60
N ILE A 69 4.74 -21.09 7.85
CA ILE A 69 5.34 -20.01 7.08
C ILE A 69 6.85 -20.13 7.16
N SER A 70 7.51 -20.13 6.00
CA SER A 70 8.96 -20.03 5.95
C SER A 70 9.41 -18.67 6.47
N TYR A 71 10.33 -18.68 7.43
CA TYR A 71 10.90 -17.48 8.03
C TYR A 71 12.37 -17.75 8.37
N PRO A 72 13.31 -16.93 7.93
CA PRO A 72 14.72 -17.11 8.26
C PRO A 72 14.94 -17.01 9.74
N SER A 73 15.62 -17.99 10.33
CA SER A 73 15.82 -18.07 11.81
C SER A 73 16.74 -16.97 12.36
N ASP A 74 17.53 -16.34 11.50
CA ASP A 74 18.44 -15.23 11.85
C ASP A 74 17.84 -13.84 11.51
N GLY A 75 16.61 -13.82 11.00
CA GLY A 75 15.92 -12.60 10.61
C GLY A 75 16.48 -11.93 9.35
N SER A 76 17.29 -12.64 8.56
CA SER A 76 17.85 -12.15 7.30
C SER A 76 17.77 -13.19 6.20
N GLU A 77 17.69 -12.73 4.97
CA GLU A 77 17.64 -13.56 3.78
C GLU A 77 18.45 -12.92 2.64
N ASP A 78 19.26 -13.71 1.92
CA ASP A 78 20.07 -13.24 0.81
C ASP A 78 19.36 -13.46 -0.52
N THR A 79 19.21 -12.40 -1.31
CA THR A 79 18.65 -12.45 -2.67
C THR A 79 19.62 -11.83 -3.67
N ASP A 80 19.35 -11.95 -4.97
CA ASP A 80 20.10 -11.27 -6.03
C ASP A 80 20.02 -9.73 -5.94
N GLN A 81 19.02 -9.19 -5.25
CA GLN A 81 18.86 -7.77 -4.97
C GLN A 81 19.46 -7.33 -3.64
N GLY A 82 20.12 -8.22 -2.93
CA GLY A 82 20.74 -7.98 -1.63
C GLY A 82 20.02 -8.66 -0.48
N MET A 83 20.51 -8.40 0.72
CA MET A 83 20.00 -8.97 1.95
C MET A 83 18.67 -8.33 2.34
N ILE A 84 17.71 -9.18 2.72
CA ILE A 84 16.48 -8.72 3.35
C ILE A 84 16.70 -8.70 4.86
N SER A 85 16.33 -7.59 5.49
CA SER A 85 16.34 -7.46 6.94
C SER A 85 14.92 -7.32 7.46
N TRP A 86 14.43 -8.35 8.11
CA TRP A 86 13.10 -8.36 8.72
C TRP A 86 13.10 -7.54 10.01
N TYR A 87 12.04 -6.75 10.24
CA TYR A 87 11.92 -5.91 11.43
C TYR A 87 10.57 -6.01 12.14
N ALA A 88 9.53 -6.55 11.50
CA ALA A 88 8.23 -6.72 12.12
C ALA A 88 7.52 -7.99 11.64
N ILE A 89 6.87 -8.65 12.56
CA ILE A 89 5.95 -9.76 12.32
C ILE A 89 4.59 -9.31 12.85
N ARG A 90 3.57 -9.44 12.01
CA ARG A 90 2.19 -9.10 12.35
C ARG A 90 1.27 -10.23 11.97
N TYR A 91 0.16 -10.37 12.67
CA TYR A 91 -0.85 -11.34 12.32
C TYR A 91 -2.27 -10.83 12.62
N THR A 92 -3.22 -11.45 11.96
CA THR A 92 -4.65 -11.37 12.25
C THR A 92 -5.24 -12.75 11.99
N ASP A 93 -6.52 -12.96 12.26
CA ASP A 93 -7.18 -14.22 11.97
C ASP A 93 -7.04 -14.59 10.48
N GLY A 94 -6.45 -15.75 10.22
CA GLY A 94 -6.23 -16.29 8.86
C GLY A 94 -5.10 -15.63 8.06
N MET A 95 -4.26 -14.75 8.64
CA MET A 95 -3.17 -14.09 7.89
C MET A 95 -1.97 -13.74 8.74
N ILE A 96 -0.77 -13.95 8.18
CA ILE A 96 0.52 -13.47 8.72
C ILE A 96 1.12 -12.47 7.74
N GLU A 97 1.74 -11.42 8.27
CA GLU A 97 2.48 -10.40 7.53
C GLU A 97 3.90 -10.28 8.08
N LEU A 98 4.88 -10.31 7.19
CA LEU A 98 6.29 -10.02 7.48
C LEU A 98 6.65 -8.70 6.82
N GLN A 99 7.33 -7.82 7.56
CA GLN A 99 7.83 -6.55 7.05
C GLN A 99 9.34 -6.48 7.19
N GLY A 100 10.00 -5.99 6.13
CA GLY A 100 11.45 -5.90 6.07
C GLY A 100 11.93 -4.81 5.15
N TYR A 101 13.25 -4.77 4.96
CA TYR A 101 13.94 -3.95 3.98
C TYR A 101 14.63 -4.85 2.96
N ILE A 102 14.57 -4.49 1.69
CA ILE A 102 15.31 -5.11 0.60
C ILE A 102 15.98 -4.01 -0.23
N GLY A 103 17.32 -3.98 -0.26
CA GLY A 103 18.04 -2.89 -0.92
C GLY A 103 17.59 -1.51 -0.39
N ALA A 104 17.06 -0.66 -1.28
CA ALA A 104 16.54 0.67 -0.95
C ALA A 104 15.02 0.71 -0.77
N GLY A 105 14.36 -0.42 -0.54
CA GLY A 105 12.91 -0.50 -0.43
C GLY A 105 12.42 -1.18 0.82
N LEU A 106 11.15 -0.94 1.12
CA LEU A 106 10.36 -1.70 2.08
C LEU A 106 9.75 -2.90 1.37
N ILE A 107 9.79 -4.06 2.00
CA ILE A 107 9.11 -5.27 1.53
C ILE A 107 8.07 -5.70 2.57
N THR A 108 6.87 -6.02 2.10
CA THR A 108 5.80 -6.61 2.90
C THR A 108 5.39 -7.91 2.25
N ILE A 109 5.46 -9.01 2.99
CA ILE A 109 5.03 -10.34 2.52
C ILE A 109 3.84 -10.78 3.37
N ARG A 110 2.81 -11.31 2.72
CA ARG A 110 1.64 -11.88 3.39
C ARG A 110 1.41 -13.32 2.94
N LYS A 111 1.07 -14.15 3.91
CA LYS A 111 0.48 -15.47 3.71
C LYS A 111 -0.87 -15.49 4.41
N GLY A 112 -1.93 -15.82 3.69
CA GLY A 112 -3.28 -15.87 4.23
C GLY A 112 -4.03 -17.10 3.72
N LEU A 113 -5.14 -17.44 4.37
CA LEU A 113 -6.04 -18.46 3.87
C LEU A 113 -6.59 -18.04 2.50
N ASP A 114 -6.75 -18.97 1.57
CA ASP A 114 -7.29 -18.72 0.22
C ASP A 114 -8.72 -18.15 0.24
N SER A 115 -9.47 -18.41 1.31
CA SER A 115 -10.78 -17.84 1.57
C SER A 115 -10.80 -16.30 1.73
N LEU A 116 -9.63 -15.68 1.98
CA LEU A 116 -9.49 -14.23 2.04
C LEU A 116 -9.44 -13.57 0.65
N GLY A 117 -9.29 -14.37 -0.42
CA GLY A 117 -9.24 -13.94 -1.81
C GLY A 117 -7.88 -14.14 -2.47
N GLU A 118 -7.82 -13.92 -3.78
CA GLU A 118 -6.60 -14.09 -4.57
C GLU A 118 -5.58 -12.99 -4.34
N ASP A 119 -6.03 -11.76 -4.09
CA ASP A 119 -5.16 -10.61 -3.82
C ASP A 119 -5.32 -10.15 -2.37
N ILE A 120 -4.38 -10.53 -1.54
CA ILE A 120 -4.27 -10.13 -0.13
C ILE A 120 -3.21 -9.05 0.08
N SER A 121 -2.71 -8.41 -1.00
CA SER A 121 -1.63 -7.43 -0.92
C SER A 121 -2.00 -6.16 -0.14
N GLY A 122 -3.29 -5.80 -0.17
CA GLY A 122 -3.74 -4.51 0.35
C GLY A 122 -3.21 -3.32 -0.43
N ASP A 123 -2.68 -3.55 -1.63
CA ASP A 123 -2.21 -2.51 -2.53
C ASP A 123 -3.28 -2.23 -3.60
N TYR A 124 -3.77 -0.98 -3.62
CA TYR A 124 -4.83 -0.53 -4.51
C TYR A 124 -4.33 0.41 -5.62
N ASN A 125 -3.00 0.51 -5.79
CA ASN A 125 -2.42 1.32 -6.84
C ASN A 125 -2.72 0.76 -8.24
N THR A 126 -2.76 1.64 -9.22
CA THR A 126 -2.85 1.26 -10.64
C THR A 126 -1.45 1.13 -11.21
N TYR A 127 -1.18 0.05 -11.91
CA TYR A 127 0.11 -0.28 -12.50
C TYR A 127 0.01 -0.29 -14.04
N ASP A 128 1.12 0.07 -14.70
CA ASP A 128 1.17 0.14 -16.16
C ASP A 128 1.20 -1.24 -16.82
N THR A 129 1.73 -2.23 -16.09
CA THR A 129 1.94 -3.59 -16.60
C THR A 129 1.48 -4.63 -15.60
N THR A 130 0.84 -5.69 -16.14
CA THR A 130 0.55 -6.92 -15.42
C THR A 130 1.07 -8.09 -16.25
N TYR A 131 1.84 -8.98 -15.64
CA TYR A 131 2.44 -10.14 -16.31
C TYR A 131 2.54 -11.32 -15.35
N SER A 132 2.83 -12.52 -15.88
CA SER A 132 2.95 -13.75 -15.08
C SER A 132 4.39 -14.21 -14.98
N ARG A 133 4.76 -14.76 -13.83
CA ARG A 133 5.99 -15.50 -13.56
C ARG A 133 5.63 -16.82 -12.89
N GLY A 134 5.74 -17.92 -13.64
CA GLY A 134 5.24 -19.22 -13.17
C GLY A 134 3.77 -19.10 -12.78
N ILE A 135 3.46 -19.40 -11.53
CA ILE A 135 2.12 -19.28 -10.96
C ILE A 135 1.80 -17.86 -10.46
N ALA A 136 2.81 -16.99 -10.33
CA ALA A 136 2.63 -15.66 -9.79
C ALA A 136 2.15 -14.67 -10.84
N THR A 137 1.31 -13.73 -10.40
CA THR A 137 0.90 -12.54 -11.13
C THR A 137 1.68 -11.34 -10.59
N CYS A 138 2.39 -10.64 -11.46
CA CYS A 138 3.21 -9.47 -11.15
C CYS A 138 2.57 -8.20 -11.70
N ARG A 139 2.57 -7.12 -10.90
CA ARG A 139 2.14 -5.77 -11.29
C ARG A 139 3.31 -4.81 -11.14
N SER A 140 3.56 -3.95 -12.14
CA SER A 140 4.72 -3.06 -12.15
C SER A 140 4.47 -1.76 -12.92
N TYR A 141 5.28 -0.73 -12.62
CA TYR A 141 5.38 0.50 -13.41
C TYR A 141 6.45 0.39 -14.51
N ALA A 142 7.46 -0.46 -14.31
CA ALA A 142 8.54 -0.65 -15.25
C ALA A 142 8.72 -2.14 -15.59
N PRO A 143 9.22 -2.49 -16.77
CA PRO A 143 9.56 -3.88 -17.11
C PRO A 143 10.53 -4.47 -16.08
N ASP A 144 10.34 -5.75 -15.77
CA ASP A 144 11.23 -6.56 -14.91
C ASP A 144 11.46 -5.97 -13.48
N ALA A 145 10.50 -5.17 -12.99
CA ALA A 145 10.55 -4.53 -11.68
C ALA A 145 9.20 -4.68 -10.96
N ALA A 146 8.87 -5.90 -10.48
CA ALA A 146 7.58 -6.18 -9.86
C ALA A 146 7.40 -5.41 -8.55
N ARG A 147 6.32 -4.65 -8.45
CA ARG A 147 5.92 -3.92 -7.23
C ARG A 147 4.98 -4.72 -6.36
N VAL A 148 4.11 -5.46 -6.99
CA VAL A 148 3.17 -6.36 -6.33
C VAL A 148 3.23 -7.71 -7.02
N VAL A 149 3.37 -8.74 -6.23
CA VAL A 149 3.35 -10.13 -6.66
C VAL A 149 2.26 -10.86 -5.89
N THR A 150 1.40 -11.60 -6.56
CA THR A 150 0.36 -12.40 -5.91
C THR A 150 0.32 -13.81 -6.51
N TRP A 151 0.08 -14.82 -5.69
CA TRP A 151 -0.15 -16.19 -6.15
C TRP A 151 -0.96 -16.98 -5.14
N GLN A 152 -1.43 -18.14 -5.58
CA GLN A 152 -2.13 -19.10 -4.70
C GLN A 152 -1.43 -20.47 -4.84
N ALA A 153 -1.19 -21.11 -3.70
CA ALA A 153 -0.63 -22.45 -3.62
C ALA A 153 -1.06 -23.13 -2.31
N ASN A 154 -1.27 -24.44 -2.36
CA ASN A 154 -1.49 -25.29 -1.18
C ASN A 154 -2.62 -24.85 -0.25
N GLY A 155 -3.67 -24.15 -0.76
CA GLY A 155 -4.80 -23.65 0.02
C GLY A 155 -4.54 -22.30 0.69
N PHE A 156 -3.47 -21.60 0.28
CA PHE A 156 -3.12 -20.27 0.75
C PHE A 156 -3.01 -19.27 -0.39
N SER A 157 -3.30 -18.02 -0.08
CA SER A 157 -2.99 -16.87 -0.90
C SER A 157 -1.73 -16.19 -0.37
N TYR A 158 -0.91 -15.70 -1.27
CA TYR A 158 0.34 -15.02 -0.97
C TYR A 158 0.40 -13.67 -1.67
N SER A 159 1.06 -12.73 -1.04
CA SER A 159 1.38 -11.47 -1.70
C SER A 159 2.72 -10.91 -1.24
N ILE A 160 3.39 -10.22 -2.14
CA ILE A 160 4.56 -9.40 -1.85
C ILE A 160 4.27 -7.99 -2.38
N VAL A 161 4.54 -6.99 -1.56
CA VAL A 161 4.50 -5.58 -1.95
C VAL A 161 5.86 -4.97 -1.66
N VAL A 162 6.43 -4.30 -2.65
CA VAL A 162 7.70 -3.57 -2.50
C VAL A 162 7.49 -2.10 -2.78
N GLN A 163 7.97 -1.25 -1.88
CA GLN A 163 7.89 0.20 -1.99
C GLN A 163 9.28 0.82 -1.86
N PRO A 164 9.70 1.74 -2.74
CA PRO A 164 10.98 2.44 -2.57
C PRO A 164 10.93 3.28 -1.30
N GLN A 165 12.09 3.42 -0.65
CA GLN A 165 12.27 4.42 0.40
C GLN A 165 12.70 5.75 -0.24
N GLY A 166 11.93 6.80 -0.05
CA GLY A 166 12.22 8.12 -0.59
C GLY A 166 11.32 8.52 -1.75
N ASP A 167 11.88 9.29 -2.69
CA ASP A 167 11.14 9.77 -3.85
C ASP A 167 10.64 8.59 -4.71
N ASP A 168 9.47 8.76 -5.33
CA ASP A 168 8.83 7.73 -6.16
C ASP A 168 9.75 7.29 -7.31
N ASP A 169 10.50 6.22 -7.07
CA ASP A 169 11.30 5.57 -8.10
C ASP A 169 10.46 4.48 -8.78
N TYR A 170 9.81 4.84 -9.87
CA TYR A 170 8.99 3.92 -10.65
C TYR A 170 9.79 2.75 -11.28
N SER A 171 11.12 2.84 -11.35
CA SER A 171 11.98 1.75 -11.83
C SER A 171 12.30 0.73 -10.73
N TYR A 172 12.03 1.05 -9.46
CA TYR A 172 12.29 0.13 -8.35
C TYR A 172 11.23 -0.99 -8.31
N GLY A 173 11.67 -2.20 -8.02
CA GLY A 173 10.80 -3.37 -7.88
C GLY A 173 11.62 -4.65 -7.76
N LEU A 174 10.97 -5.78 -7.57
CA LEU A 174 11.62 -7.09 -7.53
C LEU A 174 11.98 -7.55 -8.94
N THR A 175 13.21 -8.08 -9.07
CA THR A 175 13.62 -8.82 -10.28
C THR A 175 12.85 -10.13 -10.40
N ASP A 176 12.84 -10.69 -11.60
CA ASP A 176 12.24 -12.00 -11.84
C ASP A 176 12.88 -13.11 -11.00
N ASP A 177 14.20 -13.05 -10.79
CA ASP A 177 14.93 -14.04 -9.98
C ASP A 177 14.51 -13.93 -8.51
N THR A 178 14.37 -12.72 -7.98
CA THR A 178 13.86 -12.50 -6.61
C THR A 178 12.40 -12.96 -6.49
N VAL A 179 11.54 -12.70 -7.49
CA VAL A 179 10.16 -13.19 -7.49
C VAL A 179 10.12 -14.72 -7.44
N ASN A 180 10.88 -15.40 -8.31
CA ASN A 180 10.94 -16.87 -8.32
C ASN A 180 11.46 -17.41 -6.98
N TYR A 181 12.50 -16.80 -6.43
CA TYR A 181 13.04 -17.16 -5.12
C TYR A 181 11.95 -17.16 -4.03
N PHE A 182 11.15 -16.09 -3.94
CA PHE A 182 10.09 -16.02 -2.95
C PHE A 182 8.97 -17.02 -3.20
N VAL A 183 8.56 -17.22 -4.45
CA VAL A 183 7.54 -18.22 -4.79
C VAL A 183 7.99 -19.60 -4.35
N GLU A 184 9.23 -20.00 -4.64
CA GLU A 184 9.78 -21.29 -4.24
C GLU A 184 9.95 -21.42 -2.71
N MET A 185 10.31 -20.32 -2.03
CA MET A 185 10.54 -20.33 -0.58
C MET A 185 9.23 -20.49 0.21
N PHE A 186 8.13 -19.89 -0.27
CA PHE A 186 6.88 -19.85 0.47
C PHE A 186 5.84 -20.90 0.03
N GLU A 187 6.08 -21.66 -1.05
CA GLU A 187 5.26 -22.82 -1.41
C GLU A 187 5.47 -24.00 -0.45
#